data_13ff62e8407e277dad577b5ef6cb9087
#
_entry.id   13ff62e8407e277dad577b5ef6cb9087
#
_cell.length_a   1.000
_cell.length_b   1.000
_cell.length_c   1.000
_cell.angle_alpha   90.00
_cell.angle_beta   90.00
_cell.angle_gamma   90.00
#
_symmetry.space_group_name_H-M   'P 1'
#
loop_
_entity.id
_entity.type
_entity.pdbx_description
1 polymer ?
#
loop_
_entity_poly.entity_id
_entity_poly.type
_entity_poly.pdbx_seq_one_letter_code
_entity_poly.pdbx_strand_id
1 'polypeptide(L)'
;MDQLTIERQAPVIAQYDAVVCGGGPAGWVAAVSAARNGCRTALIEKMSYLGGTPTAGLVDPISGGYHKGKRVLGGVGWEFVERLVAAGAGQVELPKGHVSFDPEYYKLLAQRMVLEAGVELYTNTVVSACQMADGRVTHVLIESKDGLQALAAGTVIDATGDGLVCRRAGVPMQVSAGGMQPMSLCFLLRNVDVTTALLRDHIHHTGLHGQSKHMGIYHALQKLAEQGEDVPQFGGPWFNSTMQEDLICVNITRAAANAADRAQLTQAECRMREDAYKLVALLRKLYPEFAKASIAEIAAQGGVRETYHIRGLYTLSGADILGGAPCADGVAFCSHPVDIHSAQDNTQTAQYFDTPCPVPYRVMVAAGFDNLIAAG
;
A
#
# COMPACT_ATOMS: atom_id res chain seq x y z
N MET A 1 -22.73 24.42 -11.41
CA MET A 1 -22.15 24.77 -10.10
C MET A 1 -21.31 26.02 -10.28
N ASP A 2 -21.50 27.02 -9.45
CA ASP A 2 -20.70 28.22 -9.51
C ASP A 2 -19.24 27.90 -9.18
N GLN A 3 -18.31 28.58 -9.85
CA GLN A 3 -16.88 28.41 -9.62
C GLN A 3 -16.39 29.61 -8.80
N LEU A 4 -15.63 29.32 -7.75
CA LEU A 4 -14.94 30.33 -6.96
C LEU A 4 -13.47 30.36 -7.40
N THR A 5 -13.02 31.52 -7.86
CA THR A 5 -11.59 31.76 -8.13
C THR A 5 -10.91 32.22 -6.84
N ILE A 6 -9.81 31.59 -6.47
CA ILE A 6 -9.00 31.95 -5.30
C ILE A 6 -7.58 32.22 -5.76
N GLU A 7 -7.07 33.41 -5.51
CA GLU A 7 -5.65 33.76 -5.70
C GLU A 7 -4.95 33.74 -4.35
N ARG A 8 -3.85 32.97 -4.25
CA ARG A 8 -3.02 32.88 -3.06
C ARG A 8 -1.55 33.02 -3.42
N GLN A 9 -0.79 33.68 -2.57
CA GLN A 9 0.67 33.66 -2.61
C GLN A 9 1.18 32.58 -1.66
N ALA A 10 2.13 31.77 -2.14
CA ALA A 10 2.81 30.72 -1.36
C ALA A 10 4.29 31.09 -1.24
N PRO A 11 4.82 31.32 -0.04
CA PRO A 11 6.25 31.55 0.13
C PRO A 11 7.03 30.29 -0.27
N VAL A 12 8.11 30.47 -1.05
CA VAL A 12 9.06 29.39 -1.34
C VAL A 12 9.99 29.27 -0.15
N ILE A 13 9.87 28.19 0.61
CA ILE A 13 10.58 28.02 1.89
C ILE A 13 11.88 27.24 1.75
N ALA A 14 12.03 26.43 0.70
CA ALA A 14 13.24 25.64 0.46
C ALA A 14 13.34 25.21 -1.00
N GLN A 15 14.55 24.74 -1.38
CA GLN A 15 14.84 24.13 -2.68
C GLN A 15 15.50 22.77 -2.47
N TYR A 16 15.08 21.76 -3.25
CA TYR A 16 15.56 20.38 -3.17
C TYR A 16 15.91 19.85 -4.56
N ASP A 17 16.88 18.94 -4.61
CA ASP A 17 17.18 18.16 -5.82
C ASP A 17 16.05 17.16 -6.09
N ALA A 18 15.51 16.57 -5.03
CA ALA A 18 14.38 15.64 -5.09
C ALA A 18 13.30 15.99 -4.07
N VAL A 19 12.06 16.13 -4.53
CA VAL A 19 10.87 16.25 -3.67
C VAL A 19 10.01 14.99 -3.84
N VAL A 20 9.88 14.21 -2.79
CA VAL A 20 9.08 12.98 -2.77
C VAL A 20 7.74 13.26 -2.10
N CYS A 21 6.66 12.98 -2.80
CA CYS A 21 5.29 13.24 -2.36
C CYS A 21 4.60 11.92 -1.99
N GLY A 22 4.37 11.70 -0.70
CA GLY A 22 3.82 10.48 -0.12
C GLY A 22 4.87 9.63 0.58
N GLY A 23 4.63 9.33 1.86
CA GLY A 23 5.52 8.55 2.74
C GLY A 23 5.18 7.06 2.81
N GLY A 24 4.45 6.52 1.81
CA GLY A 24 4.22 5.08 1.64
C GLY A 24 5.51 4.31 1.35
N PRO A 25 5.46 2.97 1.17
CA PRO A 25 6.64 2.14 0.96
C PRO A 25 7.53 2.63 -0.18
N ALA A 26 6.96 2.98 -1.32
CA ALA A 26 7.72 3.50 -2.46
C ALA A 26 8.36 4.85 -2.15
N GLY A 27 7.62 5.76 -1.48
CA GLY A 27 8.09 7.13 -1.25
C GLY A 27 9.22 7.21 -0.23
N TRP A 28 9.10 6.62 0.95
CA TRP A 28 10.17 6.70 1.93
C TRP A 28 11.44 5.96 1.45
N VAL A 29 11.29 4.84 0.71
CA VAL A 29 12.44 4.14 0.10
C VAL A 29 13.10 5.00 -0.97
N ALA A 30 12.30 5.65 -1.83
CA ALA A 30 12.83 6.57 -2.84
C ALA A 30 13.56 7.76 -2.22
N ALA A 31 13.00 8.35 -1.15
CA ALA A 31 13.63 9.46 -0.43
C ALA A 31 14.98 9.06 0.19
N VAL A 32 15.04 7.93 0.89
CA VAL A 32 16.29 7.38 1.44
C VAL A 32 17.31 7.13 0.33
N SER A 33 16.86 6.53 -0.79
CA SER A 33 17.75 6.22 -1.92
C SER A 33 18.30 7.50 -2.57
N ALA A 34 17.47 8.51 -2.80
CA ALA A 34 17.89 9.79 -3.38
C ALA A 34 18.92 10.49 -2.46
N ALA A 35 18.62 10.59 -1.17
CA ALA A 35 19.52 11.23 -0.21
C ALA A 35 20.87 10.51 -0.09
N ARG A 36 20.88 9.17 -0.05
CA ARG A 36 22.14 8.38 -0.02
C ARG A 36 22.96 8.52 -1.31
N ASN A 37 22.35 8.93 -2.41
CA ASN A 37 23.04 9.26 -3.66
C ASN A 37 23.42 10.75 -3.77
N GLY A 38 23.36 11.51 -2.66
CA GLY A 38 23.84 12.89 -2.56
C GLY A 38 22.81 13.94 -2.94
N CYS A 39 21.55 13.59 -3.22
CA CYS A 39 20.49 14.57 -3.47
C CYS A 39 20.02 15.22 -2.16
N ARG A 40 19.91 16.54 -2.12
CA ARG A 40 19.13 17.23 -1.10
C ARG A 40 17.65 16.86 -1.28
N THR A 41 17.10 16.11 -0.34
CA THR A 41 15.81 15.44 -0.51
C THR A 41 14.79 15.87 0.55
N ALA A 42 13.56 16.18 0.11
CA ALA A 42 12.39 16.34 0.97
C ALA A 42 11.42 15.17 0.80
N LEU A 43 10.78 14.75 1.88
CA LEU A 43 9.68 13.77 1.91
C LEU A 43 8.45 14.39 2.56
N ILE A 44 7.33 14.41 1.84
CA ILE A 44 6.07 14.98 2.29
C ILE A 44 5.08 13.86 2.57
N GLU A 45 4.48 13.85 3.77
CA GLU A 45 3.49 12.86 4.17
C GLU A 45 2.31 13.51 4.92
N LYS A 46 1.09 13.17 4.52
CA LYS A 46 -0.16 13.68 5.13
C LYS A 46 -0.41 13.17 6.54
N MET A 47 0.06 11.95 6.83
CA MET A 47 -0.05 11.35 8.17
C MET A 47 1.08 11.86 9.08
N SER A 48 0.96 11.61 10.38
CA SER A 48 2.04 11.89 11.35
C SER A 48 3.15 10.84 11.34
N TYR A 49 3.05 9.81 10.53
CA TYR A 49 3.97 8.67 10.44
C TYR A 49 4.08 8.16 9.00
N LEU A 50 5.13 7.38 8.74
CA LEU A 50 5.42 6.79 7.44
C LEU A 50 4.89 5.36 7.33
N GLY A 51 4.87 4.83 6.11
CA GLY A 51 4.58 3.45 5.79
C GLY A 51 3.34 3.25 4.90
N GLY A 52 2.41 4.23 4.85
CA GLY A 52 1.24 4.13 3.97
C GLY A 52 0.41 2.88 4.21
N THR A 53 0.23 2.04 3.18
CA THR A 53 -0.61 0.83 3.24
C THR A 53 -0.20 -0.15 4.35
N PRO A 54 1.08 -0.48 4.59
CA PRO A 54 1.51 -1.32 5.72
C PRO A 54 1.14 -0.77 7.11
N THR A 55 1.08 0.53 7.28
CA THR A 55 0.87 1.16 8.60
C THR A 55 -0.51 1.80 8.74
N ALA A 56 -0.85 2.79 7.92
CA ALA A 56 -2.16 3.44 7.94
C ALA A 56 -3.28 2.50 7.45
N GLY A 57 -2.98 1.59 6.53
CA GLY A 57 -3.90 0.58 6.00
C GLY A 57 -3.87 -0.75 6.72
N LEU A 58 -2.90 -0.98 7.62
CA LEU A 58 -2.68 -2.27 8.31
C LEU A 58 -2.63 -3.47 7.34
N VAL A 59 -2.04 -3.28 6.16
CA VAL A 59 -1.90 -4.36 5.18
C VAL A 59 -0.61 -5.11 5.44
N ASP A 60 -0.71 -6.27 6.02
CA ASP A 60 0.34 -7.21 6.33
C ASP A 60 0.05 -8.53 5.59
N PRO A 61 1.07 -9.26 5.06
CA PRO A 61 2.52 -9.06 5.14
C PRO A 61 3.11 -8.29 3.95
N ILE A 62 4.43 -7.97 4.01
CA ILE A 62 5.20 -7.59 2.82
C ILE A 62 5.35 -8.83 1.94
N SER A 63 4.85 -8.77 0.72
CA SER A 63 4.83 -9.90 -0.23
C SER A 63 5.77 -9.67 -1.40
N GLY A 64 6.11 -10.74 -2.14
CA GLY A 64 6.93 -10.63 -3.35
C GLY A 64 8.42 -10.41 -3.10
N GLY A 65 8.90 -10.61 -1.86
CA GLY A 65 10.32 -10.53 -1.54
C GLY A 65 11.16 -11.71 -2.08
N TYR A 66 10.49 -12.82 -2.39
CA TYR A 66 11.11 -14.05 -2.89
C TYR A 66 10.37 -14.61 -4.10
N HIS A 67 11.10 -15.30 -4.96
CA HIS A 67 10.55 -16.06 -6.06
C HIS A 67 11.20 -17.45 -6.10
N LYS A 68 10.40 -18.52 -6.03
CA LYS A 68 10.89 -19.93 -6.03
C LYS A 68 12.05 -20.14 -5.04
N GLY A 69 11.92 -19.60 -3.81
CA GLY A 69 12.92 -19.73 -2.76
C GLY A 69 14.15 -18.84 -2.89
N LYS A 70 14.24 -18.01 -3.93
CA LYS A 70 15.33 -17.04 -4.13
C LYS A 70 14.83 -15.64 -3.81
N ARG A 71 15.62 -14.88 -3.07
CA ARG A 71 15.34 -13.48 -2.77
C ARG A 71 15.40 -12.63 -4.03
N VAL A 72 14.38 -11.81 -4.23
CA VAL A 72 14.24 -10.85 -5.34
C VAL A 72 14.33 -9.41 -4.82
N LEU A 73 13.78 -9.15 -3.63
CA LEU A 73 13.83 -7.84 -2.98
C LEU A 73 15.27 -7.51 -2.57
N GLY A 74 15.73 -6.30 -2.89
CA GLY A 74 17.08 -5.81 -2.60
C GLY A 74 17.10 -4.36 -2.13
N GLY A 75 18.31 -3.78 -2.06
CA GLY A 75 18.53 -2.37 -1.73
C GLY A 75 17.95 -1.95 -0.40
N VAL A 76 17.48 -0.69 -0.31
CA VAL A 76 16.90 -0.09 0.90
C VAL A 76 15.71 -0.90 1.42
N GLY A 77 14.89 -1.46 0.54
CA GLY A 77 13.74 -2.28 0.95
C GLY A 77 14.14 -3.55 1.69
N TRP A 78 15.22 -4.23 1.26
CA TRP A 78 15.71 -5.41 1.97
C TRP A 78 16.46 -5.04 3.25
N GLU A 79 17.25 -3.98 3.26
CA GLU A 79 17.87 -3.45 4.48
C GLU A 79 16.81 -3.18 5.57
N PHE A 80 15.67 -2.63 5.17
CA PHE A 80 14.54 -2.42 6.10
C PHE A 80 14.06 -3.74 6.70
N VAL A 81 13.88 -4.78 5.88
CA VAL A 81 13.47 -6.12 6.36
C VAL A 81 14.52 -6.70 7.32
N GLU A 82 15.82 -6.60 7.00
CA GLU A 82 16.89 -7.07 7.89
C GLU A 82 16.87 -6.34 9.23
N ARG A 83 16.64 -5.03 9.23
CA ARG A 83 16.53 -4.24 10.47
C ARG A 83 15.28 -4.58 11.28
N LEU A 84 14.13 -4.86 10.62
CA LEU A 84 12.92 -5.35 11.30
C LEU A 84 13.19 -6.68 12.01
N VAL A 85 13.80 -7.64 11.29
CA VAL A 85 14.12 -8.97 11.84
C VAL A 85 15.13 -8.85 12.98
N ALA A 86 16.17 -8.05 12.83
CA ALA A 86 17.17 -7.83 13.88
C ALA A 86 16.59 -7.22 15.16
N ALA A 87 15.52 -6.45 15.03
CA ALA A 87 14.80 -5.86 16.16
C ALA A 87 13.74 -6.80 16.79
N GLY A 88 13.52 -8.00 16.23
CA GLY A 88 12.45 -8.89 16.65
C GLY A 88 11.05 -8.39 16.25
N ALA A 89 10.99 -7.38 15.39
CA ALA A 89 9.75 -6.75 14.93
C ALA A 89 9.32 -7.20 13.53
N GLY A 90 9.96 -8.23 12.99
CA GLY A 90 9.60 -8.85 11.73
C GLY A 90 10.16 -10.26 11.58
N GLN A 91 9.53 -11.05 10.72
CA GLN A 91 9.92 -12.42 10.42
C GLN A 91 9.76 -12.70 8.94
N VAL A 92 10.80 -13.29 8.32
CA VAL A 92 10.73 -13.80 6.95
C VAL A 92 10.22 -15.23 6.97
N GLU A 93 9.09 -15.47 6.35
CA GLU A 93 8.39 -16.75 6.33
C GLU A 93 8.70 -17.53 5.06
N LEU A 94 9.63 -18.48 5.17
CA LEU A 94 10.02 -19.34 4.05
C LEU A 94 9.05 -20.54 3.91
N PRO A 95 8.88 -21.07 2.70
CA PRO A 95 9.64 -20.77 1.46
C PRO A 95 9.08 -19.61 0.63
N LYS A 96 7.93 -19.03 0.98
CA LYS A 96 7.29 -17.96 0.19
C LYS A 96 7.99 -16.62 0.30
N GLY A 97 8.66 -16.37 1.44
CA GLY A 97 9.33 -15.12 1.71
C GLY A 97 8.38 -13.95 1.97
N HIS A 98 7.19 -14.23 2.48
CA HIS A 98 6.39 -13.18 3.10
C HIS A 98 7.12 -12.65 4.32
N VAL A 99 6.96 -11.37 4.61
CA VAL A 99 7.52 -10.76 5.82
C VAL A 99 6.39 -10.24 6.66
N SER A 100 6.09 -10.95 7.75
CA SER A 100 5.21 -10.47 8.81
C SER A 100 5.95 -9.45 9.66
N PHE A 101 5.26 -8.43 10.16
CA PHE A 101 5.90 -7.34 10.89
C PHE A 101 4.97 -6.71 11.94
N ASP A 102 5.59 -6.06 12.92
CA ASP A 102 4.90 -5.16 13.85
C ASP A 102 4.67 -3.81 13.14
N PRO A 103 3.40 -3.38 12.91
CA PRO A 103 3.10 -2.14 12.20
C PRO A 103 3.57 -0.88 12.95
N GLU A 104 3.63 -0.92 14.29
CA GLU A 104 4.13 0.22 15.06
C GLU A 104 5.66 0.35 14.94
N TYR A 105 6.37 -0.78 15.00
CA TYR A 105 7.81 -0.75 14.78
C TYR A 105 8.17 -0.40 13.33
N TYR A 106 7.33 -0.77 12.36
CA TYR A 106 7.48 -0.32 10.97
C TYR A 106 7.53 1.21 10.88
N LYS A 107 6.54 1.90 11.50
CA LYS A 107 6.49 3.37 11.55
C LYS A 107 7.79 3.96 12.07
N LEU A 108 8.26 3.45 13.22
CA LEU A 108 9.50 3.90 13.87
C LEU A 108 10.72 3.67 12.98
N LEU A 109 10.86 2.48 12.39
CA LEU A 109 12.05 2.14 11.61
C LEU A 109 12.10 2.92 10.30
N ALA A 110 10.97 3.08 9.59
CA ALA A 110 10.89 3.89 8.38
C ALA A 110 11.29 5.35 8.66
N GLN A 111 10.77 5.94 9.75
CA GLN A 111 11.17 7.27 10.20
C GLN A 111 12.69 7.36 10.50
N ARG A 112 13.24 6.39 11.21
CA ARG A 112 14.69 6.35 11.54
C ARG A 112 15.53 6.33 10.27
N MET A 113 15.23 5.45 9.32
CA MET A 113 15.99 5.33 8.08
C MET A 113 15.93 6.60 7.23
N VAL A 114 14.78 7.27 7.20
CA VAL A 114 14.61 8.56 6.51
C VAL A 114 15.48 9.65 7.15
N LEU A 115 15.43 9.78 8.48
CA LEU A 115 16.21 10.78 9.21
C LEU A 115 17.72 10.47 9.19
N GLU A 116 18.12 9.20 9.33
CA GLU A 116 19.52 8.75 9.20
C GLU A 116 20.13 9.08 7.83
N ALA A 117 19.30 9.06 6.77
CA ALA A 117 19.73 9.43 5.43
C ALA A 117 19.84 10.94 5.20
N GLY A 118 19.41 11.77 6.15
CA GLY A 118 19.44 13.24 6.04
C GLY A 118 18.30 13.81 5.19
N VAL A 119 17.20 13.07 5.01
CA VAL A 119 15.99 13.55 4.33
C VAL A 119 15.27 14.55 5.21
N GLU A 120 14.87 15.68 4.66
CA GLU A 120 13.99 16.63 5.33
C GLU A 120 12.54 16.14 5.27
N LEU A 121 11.97 15.83 6.44
CA LEU A 121 10.67 15.17 6.57
C LEU A 121 9.56 16.16 6.96
N TYR A 122 8.52 16.25 6.13
CA TYR A 122 7.32 17.05 6.33
C TYR A 122 6.12 16.12 6.60
N THR A 123 5.84 15.79 7.86
CA THR A 123 4.63 15.08 8.27
C THR A 123 3.46 16.03 8.51
N ASN A 124 2.22 15.50 8.60
CA ASN A 124 1.00 16.31 8.74
C ASN A 124 0.88 17.40 7.66
N THR A 125 1.39 17.10 6.47
CA THR A 125 1.53 18.05 5.36
C THR A 125 0.96 17.43 4.10
N VAL A 126 0.03 18.11 3.46
CA VAL A 126 -0.58 17.63 2.21
C VAL A 126 0.01 18.35 1.00
N VAL A 127 0.18 17.61 -0.09
CA VAL A 127 0.48 18.21 -1.39
C VAL A 127 -0.82 18.79 -1.94
N SER A 128 -0.90 20.11 -2.05
CA SER A 128 -2.11 20.81 -2.48
C SER A 128 -2.14 21.10 -3.97
N ALA A 129 -0.99 21.40 -4.59
CA ALA A 129 -0.84 21.68 -6.02
C ALA A 129 0.62 21.51 -6.47
N CYS A 130 0.89 21.75 -7.75
CA CYS A 130 2.22 21.95 -8.27
C CYS A 130 2.22 23.10 -9.28
N GLN A 131 3.37 23.77 -9.43
CA GLN A 131 3.61 24.80 -10.44
C GLN A 131 4.40 24.19 -11.59
N MET A 132 3.97 24.51 -12.80
CA MET A 132 4.57 24.02 -14.02
C MET A 132 5.22 25.16 -14.82
N ALA A 133 6.36 24.87 -15.44
CA ALA A 133 6.95 25.70 -16.49
C ALA A 133 7.69 24.80 -17.48
N ASP A 134 7.52 25.02 -18.77
CA ASP A 134 8.24 24.35 -19.85
C ASP A 134 8.32 22.81 -19.73
N GLY A 135 7.19 22.15 -19.45
CA GLY A 135 7.12 20.69 -19.30
C GLY A 135 7.74 20.14 -18.01
N ARG A 136 8.03 20.99 -17.03
CA ARG A 136 8.64 20.62 -15.75
C ARG A 136 7.80 21.06 -14.57
N VAL A 137 7.78 20.26 -13.52
CA VAL A 137 7.30 20.71 -12.20
C VAL A 137 8.41 21.53 -11.56
N THR A 138 8.17 22.81 -11.36
CA THR A 138 9.16 23.72 -10.75
C THR A 138 9.00 23.82 -9.24
N HIS A 139 7.77 23.77 -8.77
CA HIS A 139 7.46 23.83 -7.34
C HIS A 139 6.34 22.85 -6.96
N VAL A 140 6.47 22.26 -5.79
CA VAL A 140 5.40 21.52 -5.13
C VAL A 140 4.80 22.42 -4.05
N LEU A 141 3.48 22.63 -4.11
CA LEU A 141 2.74 23.39 -3.11
C LEU A 141 2.27 22.44 -2.03
N ILE A 142 2.59 22.80 -0.79
CA ILE A 142 2.25 22.04 0.41
C ILE A 142 1.36 22.87 1.32
N GLU A 143 0.47 22.22 2.04
CA GLU A 143 -0.38 22.87 3.02
C GLU A 143 -0.32 22.11 4.36
N SER A 144 -0.06 22.84 5.43
CA SER A 144 0.08 22.34 6.79
C SER A 144 -0.55 23.31 7.77
N LYS A 145 -0.28 23.14 9.05
CA LYS A 145 -0.68 24.12 10.09
C LYS A 145 -0.01 25.49 9.91
N ASP A 146 1.10 25.55 9.20
CA ASP A 146 1.82 26.80 8.86
C ASP A 146 1.23 27.52 7.64
N GLY A 147 0.15 26.96 7.06
CA GLY A 147 -0.50 27.46 5.85
C GLY A 147 0.10 26.93 4.56
N LEU A 148 -0.20 27.62 3.47
CA LEU A 148 0.26 27.28 2.13
C LEU A 148 1.71 27.74 1.91
N GLN A 149 2.57 26.81 1.50
CA GLN A 149 3.98 27.02 1.23
C GLN A 149 4.39 26.32 -0.07
N ALA A 150 5.55 26.64 -0.61
CA ALA A 150 6.08 26.02 -1.83
C ALA A 150 7.51 25.51 -1.60
N LEU A 151 7.81 24.33 -2.17
CA LEU A 151 9.14 23.75 -2.26
C LEU A 151 9.60 23.78 -3.73
N ALA A 152 10.73 24.42 -4.02
CA ALA A 152 11.33 24.36 -5.34
C ALA A 152 11.95 22.96 -5.55
N ALA A 153 11.72 22.35 -6.72
CA ALA A 153 12.07 20.97 -6.99
C ALA A 153 12.89 20.81 -8.29
N GLY A 154 14.01 20.12 -8.20
CA GLY A 154 14.75 19.63 -9.37
C GLY A 154 14.02 18.44 -10.02
N THR A 155 13.72 17.42 -9.25
CA THR A 155 12.92 16.25 -9.64
C THR A 155 11.80 16.05 -8.64
N VAL A 156 10.62 15.63 -9.11
CA VAL A 156 9.48 15.30 -8.28
C VAL A 156 9.13 13.83 -8.44
N ILE A 157 8.98 13.13 -7.29
CA ILE A 157 8.57 11.74 -7.24
C ILE A 157 7.16 11.68 -6.63
N ASP A 158 6.17 11.37 -7.46
CA ASP A 158 4.81 11.12 -7.00
C ASP A 158 4.68 9.70 -6.46
N ALA A 159 4.69 9.57 -5.16
CA ALA A 159 4.50 8.32 -4.41
C ALA A 159 3.22 8.38 -3.54
N THR A 160 2.23 9.18 -3.96
CA THR A 160 1.00 9.39 -3.21
C THR A 160 0.05 8.19 -3.20
N GLY A 161 0.31 7.18 -4.04
CA GLY A 161 -0.56 6.02 -4.26
C GLY A 161 -1.75 6.29 -5.19
N ASP A 162 -2.07 7.57 -5.42
CA ASP A 162 -3.21 8.02 -6.23
C ASP A 162 -2.78 8.83 -7.47
N GLY A 163 -1.47 8.96 -7.72
CA GLY A 163 -0.94 9.81 -8.79
C GLY A 163 -1.36 11.28 -8.63
N LEU A 164 -1.44 11.77 -7.40
CA LEU A 164 -2.01 13.08 -7.08
C LEU A 164 -1.23 14.22 -7.75
N VAL A 165 0.10 14.19 -7.68
CA VAL A 165 0.96 15.21 -8.30
C VAL A 165 0.87 15.12 -9.81
N CYS A 166 0.94 13.92 -10.36
CA CYS A 166 0.80 13.67 -11.81
C CYS A 166 -0.52 14.23 -12.34
N ARG A 167 -1.63 13.97 -11.65
CA ARG A 167 -2.95 14.52 -12.03
C ARG A 167 -2.98 16.04 -11.99
N ARG A 168 -2.40 16.66 -10.96
CA ARG A 168 -2.34 18.12 -10.81
C ARG A 168 -1.41 18.77 -11.82
N ALA A 169 -0.37 18.06 -12.24
CA ALA A 169 0.52 18.48 -13.33
C ALA A 169 -0.11 18.34 -14.72
N GLY A 170 -1.25 17.64 -14.85
CA GLY A 170 -1.92 17.41 -16.13
C GLY A 170 -1.43 16.18 -16.88
N VAL A 171 -0.73 15.26 -16.21
CA VAL A 171 -0.37 13.95 -16.81
C VAL A 171 -1.67 13.21 -17.18
N PRO A 172 -1.79 12.67 -18.40
CA PRO A 172 -2.93 11.84 -18.76
C PRO A 172 -3.04 10.62 -17.83
N MET A 173 -4.22 10.43 -17.27
CA MET A 173 -4.51 9.33 -16.35
C MET A 173 -5.40 8.30 -17.02
N GLN A 174 -5.23 7.05 -16.62
CA GLN A 174 -6.04 5.92 -17.07
C GLN A 174 -6.73 5.27 -15.87
N VAL A 175 -7.83 4.60 -16.11
CA VAL A 175 -8.52 3.71 -15.16
C VAL A 175 -8.68 2.34 -15.79
N SER A 176 -8.73 1.30 -14.96
CA SER A 176 -8.92 -0.07 -15.43
C SER A 176 -10.27 -0.21 -16.17
N ALA A 177 -10.26 -0.79 -17.36
CA ALA A 177 -11.44 -0.94 -18.19
C ALA A 177 -12.54 -1.82 -17.53
N GLY A 178 -12.16 -2.76 -16.66
CA GLY A 178 -13.04 -3.63 -15.89
C GLY A 178 -13.59 -3.01 -14.60
N GLY A 179 -13.33 -1.73 -14.35
CA GLY A 179 -13.60 -1.08 -13.07
C GLY A 179 -12.45 -1.26 -12.08
N MET A 180 -12.52 -0.54 -10.96
CA MET A 180 -11.50 -0.61 -9.91
C MET A 180 -11.68 -1.85 -9.04
N GLN A 181 -10.58 -2.45 -8.61
CA GLN A 181 -10.60 -3.53 -7.64
C GLN A 181 -11.18 -3.05 -6.30
N PRO A 182 -11.89 -3.92 -5.55
CA PRO A 182 -12.48 -3.55 -4.28
C PRO A 182 -11.40 -3.23 -3.25
N MET A 183 -11.70 -2.29 -2.38
CA MET A 183 -10.87 -1.93 -1.25
C MET A 183 -11.18 -2.81 -0.03
N SER A 184 -10.26 -2.85 0.93
CA SER A 184 -10.41 -3.54 2.22
C SER A 184 -10.03 -2.60 3.34
N LEU A 185 -10.72 -2.69 4.48
CA LEU A 185 -10.33 -2.04 5.72
C LEU A 185 -9.82 -3.13 6.67
N CYS A 186 -8.49 -3.23 6.80
CA CYS A 186 -7.87 -4.19 7.70
C CYS A 186 -8.02 -3.74 9.15
N PHE A 187 -7.87 -4.68 10.06
CA PHE A 187 -7.94 -4.40 11.49
C PHE A 187 -7.12 -5.41 12.29
N LEU A 188 -6.77 -5.05 13.51
CA LEU A 188 -6.08 -5.91 14.45
C LEU A 188 -7.09 -6.54 15.41
N LEU A 189 -7.00 -7.87 15.59
CA LEU A 189 -7.74 -8.62 16.59
C LEU A 189 -6.83 -9.05 17.74
N ARG A 190 -7.30 -8.85 18.95
CA ARG A 190 -6.68 -9.31 20.20
C ARG A 190 -7.48 -10.46 20.81
N ASN A 191 -6.85 -11.26 21.65
CA ASN A 191 -7.43 -12.40 22.34
C ASN A 191 -7.96 -13.50 21.40
N VAL A 192 -7.23 -13.76 20.31
CA VAL A 192 -7.48 -14.87 19.41
C VAL A 192 -6.57 -16.03 19.80
N ASP A 193 -7.09 -17.25 19.90
CA ASP A 193 -6.25 -18.43 20.13
C ASP A 193 -5.58 -18.87 18.82
N VAL A 194 -4.36 -18.39 18.62
CA VAL A 194 -3.56 -18.65 17.42
C VAL A 194 -2.81 -19.97 17.44
N THR A 195 -2.86 -20.71 18.56
CA THR A 195 -2.09 -21.97 18.74
C THR A 195 -2.76 -23.18 18.09
N THR A 196 -4.03 -23.06 17.76
CA THR A 196 -4.84 -24.14 17.20
C THR A 196 -4.48 -24.46 15.76
N ALA A 197 -4.79 -25.68 15.31
CA ALA A 197 -4.60 -26.09 13.92
C ALA A 197 -5.40 -25.25 12.91
N LEU A 198 -6.48 -24.58 13.37
CA LEU A 198 -7.28 -23.69 12.52
C LEU A 198 -6.48 -22.48 12.02
N LEU A 199 -5.65 -21.86 12.87
CA LEU A 199 -5.04 -20.57 12.59
C LEU A 199 -3.53 -20.62 12.43
N ARG A 200 -2.83 -21.47 13.17
CA ARG A 200 -1.37 -21.49 13.26
C ARG A 200 -0.66 -21.43 11.90
N ASP A 201 -1.05 -22.30 10.97
CA ASP A 201 -0.39 -22.40 9.66
C ASP A 201 -0.76 -21.24 8.72
N HIS A 202 -1.91 -20.61 8.95
CA HIS A 202 -2.34 -19.43 8.18
C HIS A 202 -1.66 -18.16 8.66
N ILE A 203 -1.47 -17.97 9.95
CA ILE A 203 -0.83 -16.81 10.55
C ILE A 203 0.65 -16.75 10.20
N HIS A 204 1.32 -17.91 10.22
CA HIS A 204 2.75 -18.01 9.92
C HIS A 204 3.04 -18.44 8.49
N HIS A 205 2.05 -18.53 7.62
CA HIS A 205 2.18 -18.93 6.21
C HIS A 205 3.02 -20.21 6.00
N THR A 206 3.04 -21.12 7.01
CA THR A 206 3.83 -22.33 6.99
C THR A 206 3.12 -23.49 6.28
N GLY A 207 1.85 -23.33 5.90
CA GLY A 207 1.05 -24.36 5.25
C GLY A 207 1.67 -24.85 3.95
N LEU A 208 1.77 -26.18 3.79
CA LEU A 208 2.36 -26.88 2.65
C LEU A 208 1.72 -26.54 1.30
N HIS A 209 0.49 -26.03 1.28
CA HIS A 209 -0.27 -25.75 0.06
C HIS A 209 -0.29 -24.29 -0.36
N GLY A 210 0.53 -23.44 0.24
CA GLY A 210 0.75 -22.09 -0.25
C GLY A 210 -0.44 -21.13 -0.22
N GLN A 211 -1.58 -21.51 0.34
CA GLN A 211 -2.74 -20.63 0.42
C GLN A 211 -2.71 -19.84 1.74
N SER A 212 -2.53 -18.53 1.60
CA SER A 212 -2.69 -17.60 2.73
C SER A 212 -4.15 -17.36 3.10
N LYS A 213 -5.09 -17.57 2.15
CA LYS A 213 -6.53 -17.44 2.35
C LYS A 213 -7.08 -18.62 3.13
N HIS A 214 -7.83 -18.35 4.20
CA HIS A 214 -8.43 -19.40 5.03
C HIS A 214 -9.75 -19.93 4.42
N MET A 215 -9.67 -20.92 3.54
CA MET A 215 -10.83 -21.45 2.81
C MET A 215 -11.92 -22.03 3.70
N GLY A 216 -11.58 -22.65 4.82
CA GLY A 216 -12.57 -23.18 5.77
C GLY A 216 -13.50 -22.09 6.32
N ILE A 217 -12.94 -20.99 6.78
CA ILE A 217 -13.70 -19.83 7.28
C ILE A 217 -14.46 -19.15 6.12
N TYR A 218 -13.84 -19.03 4.94
CA TYR A 218 -14.48 -18.49 3.75
C TYR A 218 -15.80 -19.23 3.43
N HIS A 219 -15.76 -20.58 3.35
CA HIS A 219 -16.95 -21.38 3.04
C HIS A 219 -17.97 -21.36 4.18
N ALA A 220 -17.54 -21.27 5.44
CA ALA A 220 -18.46 -21.15 6.56
C ALA A 220 -19.26 -19.83 6.50
N LEU A 221 -18.60 -18.72 6.18
CA LEU A 221 -19.28 -17.43 5.99
C LEU A 221 -20.21 -17.42 4.76
N GLN A 222 -19.79 -18.03 3.64
CA GLN A 222 -20.67 -18.19 2.47
C GLN A 222 -21.93 -18.98 2.84
N LYS A 223 -21.80 -20.09 3.55
CA LYS A 223 -22.93 -20.91 3.99
C LYS A 223 -23.90 -20.13 4.88
N LEU A 224 -23.41 -19.28 5.77
CA LEU A 224 -24.27 -18.42 6.57
C LEU A 224 -25.04 -17.43 5.71
N ALA A 225 -24.41 -16.82 4.70
CA ALA A 225 -25.08 -15.93 3.76
C ALA A 225 -26.17 -16.66 2.96
N GLU A 226 -25.90 -17.87 2.49
CA GLU A 226 -26.88 -18.74 1.80
C GLU A 226 -28.08 -19.12 2.69
N GLN A 227 -27.86 -19.18 4.02
CA GLN A 227 -28.91 -19.42 5.01
C GLN A 227 -29.71 -18.17 5.38
N GLY A 228 -29.39 -17.01 4.79
CA GLY A 228 -30.09 -15.75 5.02
C GLY A 228 -29.59 -14.95 6.23
N GLU A 229 -28.44 -15.30 6.81
CA GLU A 229 -27.79 -14.46 7.83
C GLU A 229 -27.25 -13.17 7.20
N ASP A 230 -27.22 -12.08 7.96
CA ASP A 230 -26.66 -10.77 7.54
C ASP A 230 -25.13 -10.83 7.51
N VAL A 231 -24.59 -11.46 6.46
CA VAL A 231 -23.13 -11.53 6.22
C VAL A 231 -22.74 -10.40 5.29
N PRO A 232 -21.89 -9.45 5.73
CA PRO A 232 -21.39 -8.40 4.86
C PRO A 232 -20.60 -8.95 3.67
N GLN A 233 -20.42 -8.14 2.62
CA GLN A 233 -19.46 -8.47 1.58
C GLN A 233 -18.06 -8.63 2.19
N PHE A 234 -17.38 -9.74 1.90
CA PHE A 234 -16.08 -10.05 2.47
C PHE A 234 -15.11 -10.59 1.40
N GLY A 235 -13.84 -10.50 1.69
CA GLY A 235 -12.77 -11.19 0.95
C GLY A 235 -11.99 -12.09 1.90
N GLY A 236 -11.02 -12.85 1.44
CA GLY A 236 -10.19 -13.67 2.32
C GLY A 236 -10.98 -14.77 3.05
N PRO A 237 -10.89 -14.87 4.39
CA PRO A 237 -10.01 -14.04 5.23
C PRO A 237 -8.54 -14.40 5.11
N TRP A 238 -7.70 -13.42 5.35
CA TRP A 238 -6.26 -13.57 5.56
C TRP A 238 -5.92 -13.13 6.97
N PHE A 239 -5.11 -13.94 7.65
CA PHE A 239 -4.63 -13.68 8.99
C PHE A 239 -3.11 -13.62 8.94
N ASN A 240 -2.52 -12.61 9.59
CA ASN A 240 -1.08 -12.42 9.59
C ASN A 240 -0.58 -12.10 11.00
N SER A 241 0.63 -12.53 11.32
CA SER A 241 1.28 -12.25 12.58
C SER A 241 1.71 -10.79 12.66
N THR A 242 1.48 -10.14 13.80
CA THR A 242 2.03 -8.83 14.13
C THR A 242 3.30 -8.92 14.98
N MET A 243 3.89 -10.10 15.11
CA MET A 243 4.99 -10.42 16.04
C MET A 243 4.59 -10.37 17.52
N GLN A 244 3.34 -10.13 17.83
CA GLN A 244 2.77 -10.18 19.18
C GLN A 244 1.87 -11.42 19.31
N GLU A 245 2.01 -12.18 20.39
CA GLU A 245 1.37 -13.50 20.54
C GLU A 245 -0.16 -13.45 20.54
N ASP A 246 -0.76 -12.36 21.05
CA ASP A 246 -2.20 -12.21 21.20
C ASP A 246 -2.84 -11.26 20.18
N LEU A 247 -2.06 -10.76 19.22
CA LEU A 247 -2.48 -9.75 18.25
C LEU A 247 -2.24 -10.21 16.82
N ILE A 248 -3.29 -10.29 16.03
CA ILE A 248 -3.22 -10.67 14.62
C ILE A 248 -3.79 -9.58 13.71
N CYS A 249 -3.20 -9.43 12.55
CA CYS A 249 -3.77 -8.62 11.48
C CYS A 249 -4.80 -9.41 10.67
N VAL A 250 -5.94 -8.81 10.39
CA VAL A 250 -7.04 -9.44 9.64
C VAL A 250 -7.42 -8.60 8.42
N ASN A 251 -7.37 -9.26 7.26
CA ASN A 251 -7.88 -8.72 6.00
C ASN A 251 -9.09 -9.55 5.57
N ILE A 252 -10.30 -9.03 5.81
CA ILE A 252 -11.55 -9.75 5.54
C ILE A 252 -12.63 -8.85 4.95
N THR A 253 -12.67 -7.56 5.29
CA THR A 253 -13.67 -6.63 4.77
C THR A 253 -13.49 -6.38 3.28
N ARG A 254 -14.57 -6.04 2.58
CA ARG A 254 -14.52 -5.72 1.15
C ARG A 254 -15.59 -4.72 0.78
N ALA A 255 -15.21 -3.70 0.01
CA ALA A 255 -16.14 -2.75 -0.59
C ALA A 255 -15.74 -2.43 -2.03
N ALA A 256 -16.67 -2.65 -2.95
CA ALA A 256 -16.54 -2.17 -4.33
C ALA A 256 -16.87 -0.67 -4.33
N ALA A 257 -15.87 0.16 -4.58
CA ALA A 257 -16.01 1.61 -4.65
C ALA A 257 -14.89 2.22 -5.50
N ASN A 258 -15.18 3.34 -6.15
CA ASN A 258 -14.16 4.16 -6.77
C ASN A 258 -13.44 4.97 -5.68
N ALA A 259 -12.27 4.52 -5.25
CA ALA A 259 -11.49 5.19 -4.19
C ALA A 259 -10.93 6.56 -4.63
N ALA A 260 -10.95 6.89 -5.92
CA ALA A 260 -10.61 8.21 -6.42
C ALA A 260 -11.76 9.23 -6.30
N ASP A 261 -12.99 8.76 -6.00
CA ASP A 261 -14.14 9.58 -5.67
C ASP A 261 -14.28 9.69 -4.16
N ARG A 262 -14.20 10.93 -3.64
CA ARG A 262 -14.25 11.20 -2.19
C ARG A 262 -15.54 10.67 -1.53
N ALA A 263 -16.68 10.81 -2.20
CA ALA A 263 -17.95 10.41 -1.60
C ALA A 263 -18.06 8.90 -1.49
N GLN A 264 -17.65 8.17 -2.56
CA GLN A 264 -17.62 6.71 -2.56
C GLN A 264 -16.60 6.16 -1.58
N LEU A 265 -15.39 6.74 -1.51
CA LEU A 265 -14.37 6.37 -0.54
C LEU A 265 -14.89 6.51 0.90
N THR A 266 -15.47 7.68 1.23
CA THR A 266 -16.04 7.93 2.56
C THR A 266 -17.13 6.91 2.92
N GLN A 267 -18.07 6.66 2.01
CA GLN A 267 -19.14 5.69 2.21
C GLN A 267 -18.61 4.27 2.42
N ALA A 268 -17.62 3.87 1.61
CA ALA A 268 -17.01 2.55 1.70
C ALA A 268 -16.28 2.35 3.03
N GLU A 269 -15.49 3.33 3.50
CA GLU A 269 -14.80 3.23 4.78
C GLU A 269 -15.76 3.21 5.97
N CYS A 270 -16.82 4.01 5.95
CA CYS A 270 -17.87 3.98 6.99
C CYS A 270 -18.52 2.59 7.04
N ARG A 271 -18.94 2.05 5.89
CA ARG A 271 -19.54 0.73 5.79
C ARG A 271 -18.60 -0.37 6.25
N MET A 272 -17.36 -0.42 5.76
CA MET A 272 -16.41 -1.46 6.13
C MET A 272 -16.06 -1.46 7.61
N ARG A 273 -16.15 -0.31 8.29
CA ARG A 273 -15.97 -0.23 9.75
C ARG A 273 -17.09 -0.95 10.50
N GLU A 274 -18.33 -0.81 10.06
CA GLU A 274 -19.48 -1.57 10.56
C GLU A 274 -19.34 -3.08 10.23
N ASP A 275 -18.95 -3.38 8.98
CA ASP A 275 -18.76 -4.75 8.49
C ASP A 275 -17.69 -5.50 9.29
N ALA A 276 -16.61 -4.82 9.72
CA ALA A 276 -15.57 -5.42 10.57
C ALA A 276 -16.16 -5.96 11.90
N TYR A 277 -17.01 -5.17 12.57
CA TYR A 277 -17.66 -5.62 13.81
C TYR A 277 -18.64 -6.78 13.58
N LYS A 278 -19.42 -6.73 12.49
CA LYS A 278 -20.33 -7.82 12.11
C LYS A 278 -19.55 -9.13 11.83
N LEU A 279 -18.48 -9.04 11.03
CA LEU A 279 -17.64 -10.19 10.70
C LEU A 279 -16.98 -10.80 11.95
N VAL A 280 -16.48 -9.98 12.86
CA VAL A 280 -15.93 -10.46 14.14
C VAL A 280 -17.01 -11.15 14.99
N ALA A 281 -18.23 -10.64 15.02
CA ALA A 281 -19.34 -11.30 15.72
C ALA A 281 -19.67 -12.67 15.11
N LEU A 282 -19.66 -12.80 13.78
CA LEU A 282 -19.83 -14.07 13.08
C LEU A 282 -18.69 -15.05 13.37
N LEU A 283 -17.44 -14.61 13.37
CA LEU A 283 -16.28 -15.44 13.72
C LEU A 283 -16.39 -15.98 15.14
N ARG A 284 -16.81 -15.14 16.11
CA ARG A 284 -17.05 -15.56 17.50
C ARG A 284 -18.15 -16.62 17.61
N LYS A 285 -19.21 -16.52 16.78
CA LYS A 285 -20.33 -17.49 16.73
C LYS A 285 -19.87 -18.84 16.14
N LEU A 286 -18.96 -18.78 15.15
CA LEU A 286 -18.56 -19.96 14.38
C LEU A 286 -17.41 -20.75 15.01
N TYR A 287 -16.46 -20.08 15.67
CA TYR A 287 -15.19 -20.68 16.06
C TYR A 287 -14.80 -20.32 17.50
N PRO A 288 -14.51 -21.32 18.36
CA PRO A 288 -14.09 -21.07 19.73
C PRO A 288 -12.79 -20.30 19.86
N GLU A 289 -11.91 -20.37 18.85
CA GLU A 289 -10.65 -19.62 18.78
C GLU A 289 -10.88 -18.10 18.81
N PHE A 290 -12.01 -17.64 18.31
CA PHE A 290 -12.40 -16.24 18.30
C PHE A 290 -13.35 -15.85 19.44
N ALA A 291 -13.74 -16.75 20.34
CA ALA A 291 -14.77 -16.49 21.36
C ALA A 291 -14.50 -15.25 22.21
N LYS A 292 -13.24 -14.95 22.50
CA LYS A 292 -12.78 -13.77 23.26
C LYS A 292 -12.20 -12.65 22.38
N ALA A 293 -12.18 -12.85 21.05
CA ALA A 293 -11.57 -11.91 20.16
C ALA A 293 -12.20 -10.51 20.27
N SER A 294 -11.41 -9.48 20.22
CA SER A 294 -11.85 -8.07 20.20
C SER A 294 -11.03 -7.29 19.20
N ILE A 295 -11.66 -6.31 18.55
CA ILE A 295 -10.95 -5.37 17.68
C ILE A 295 -10.07 -4.50 18.57
N ALA A 296 -8.76 -4.56 18.36
CA ALA A 296 -7.78 -3.72 19.04
C ALA A 296 -7.57 -2.40 18.31
N GLU A 297 -7.55 -2.46 16.97
CA GLU A 297 -7.38 -1.29 16.11
C GLU A 297 -8.07 -1.54 14.76
N ILE A 298 -8.63 -0.51 14.15
CA ILE A 298 -9.06 -0.50 12.75
C ILE A 298 -8.13 0.42 11.97
N ALA A 299 -7.74 0.03 10.78
CA ALA A 299 -6.89 0.83 9.90
C ALA A 299 -7.37 2.28 9.80
N ALA A 300 -6.43 3.22 9.87
CA ALA A 300 -6.72 4.65 9.79
C ALA A 300 -7.28 5.07 8.42
N GLN A 301 -7.00 4.27 7.39
CA GLN A 301 -7.52 4.45 6.02
C GLN A 301 -7.76 3.09 5.36
N GLY A 302 -8.65 3.06 4.36
CA GLY A 302 -8.87 1.87 3.55
C GLY A 302 -7.61 1.46 2.78
N GLY A 303 -7.35 0.15 2.71
CA GLY A 303 -6.38 -0.44 1.81
C GLY A 303 -6.91 -0.39 0.38
N VAL A 304 -6.56 0.67 -0.34
CA VAL A 304 -6.94 0.89 -1.73
C VAL A 304 -5.97 0.15 -2.64
N ARG A 305 -6.48 -0.71 -3.51
CA ARG A 305 -5.64 -1.50 -4.44
C ARG A 305 -5.24 -0.71 -5.67
N GLU A 306 -6.16 0.09 -6.18
CA GLU A 306 -5.92 0.94 -7.35
C GLU A 306 -6.82 2.16 -7.35
N THR A 307 -6.34 3.25 -7.97
CA THR A 307 -7.15 4.40 -8.34
C THR A 307 -6.87 4.76 -9.80
N TYR A 308 -5.94 5.64 -10.03
CA TYR A 308 -5.53 6.06 -11.37
C TYR A 308 -4.15 5.49 -11.71
N HIS A 309 -3.97 5.15 -12.99
CA HIS A 309 -2.67 4.82 -13.55
C HIS A 309 -2.17 6.00 -14.39
N ILE A 310 -0.92 6.38 -14.25
CA ILE A 310 -0.32 7.41 -15.09
C ILE A 310 -0.09 6.87 -16.50
N ARG A 311 -0.14 7.74 -17.49
CA ARG A 311 0.46 7.45 -18.79
C ARG A 311 1.96 7.72 -18.73
N GLY A 312 2.75 6.66 -18.52
CA GLY A 312 4.20 6.71 -18.60
C GLY A 312 4.71 6.73 -20.04
N LEU A 313 6.03 6.83 -20.21
CA LEU A 313 6.67 6.63 -21.52
C LEU A 313 6.43 5.22 -22.06
N TYR A 314 6.15 4.27 -21.18
CA TYR A 314 5.71 2.91 -21.50
C TYR A 314 4.62 2.48 -20.52
N THR A 315 3.69 1.65 -20.98
CA THR A 315 2.67 1.03 -20.12
C THR A 315 2.93 -0.47 -20.08
N LEU A 316 3.23 -1.01 -18.89
CA LEU A 316 3.44 -2.42 -18.68
C LEU A 316 2.13 -3.19 -18.88
N SER A 317 2.12 -4.17 -19.78
CA SER A 317 0.95 -4.99 -20.06
C SER A 317 0.98 -6.31 -19.27
N GLY A 318 -0.19 -6.97 -19.18
CA GLY A 318 -0.26 -8.32 -18.60
C GLY A 318 0.63 -9.34 -19.36
N ALA A 319 0.78 -9.18 -20.67
CA ALA A 319 1.69 -10.03 -21.47
C ALA A 319 3.15 -9.80 -21.11
N ASP A 320 3.58 -8.57 -20.84
CA ASP A 320 4.93 -8.26 -20.37
C ASP A 320 5.19 -8.92 -19.02
N ILE A 321 4.24 -8.83 -18.09
CA ILE A 321 4.37 -9.39 -16.74
C ILE A 321 4.49 -10.92 -16.81
N LEU A 322 3.64 -11.57 -17.60
CA LEU A 322 3.57 -13.02 -17.68
C LEU A 322 4.69 -13.62 -18.56
N GLY A 323 5.16 -12.85 -19.54
CA GLY A 323 6.19 -13.29 -20.48
C GLY A 323 7.61 -13.26 -19.92
N GLY A 324 7.89 -12.49 -18.87
CA GLY A 324 9.22 -12.36 -18.30
C GLY A 324 10.28 -11.84 -19.27
N ALA A 325 9.87 -11.01 -20.24
CA ALA A 325 10.75 -10.54 -21.32
C ALA A 325 11.94 -9.73 -20.80
N PRO A 326 13.14 -9.86 -21.37
CA PRO A 326 14.29 -9.04 -21.02
C PRO A 326 14.01 -7.56 -21.21
N CYS A 327 14.45 -6.74 -20.26
CA CYS A 327 14.23 -5.31 -20.24
C CYS A 327 15.56 -4.59 -20.02
N ALA A 328 16.03 -3.83 -21.02
CA ALA A 328 17.34 -3.14 -20.98
C ALA A 328 17.38 -2.00 -19.93
N ASP A 329 16.26 -1.38 -19.63
CA ASP A 329 16.11 -0.32 -18.65
C ASP A 329 15.39 -0.78 -17.36
N GLY A 330 15.47 -2.07 -17.03
CA GLY A 330 14.91 -2.64 -15.81
C GLY A 330 15.57 -2.10 -14.55
N VAL A 331 14.79 -1.54 -13.64
CA VAL A 331 15.26 -0.95 -12.37
C VAL A 331 14.83 -1.74 -11.15
N ALA A 332 13.84 -2.61 -11.30
CA ALA A 332 13.31 -3.46 -10.25
C ALA A 332 12.77 -4.78 -10.83
N PHE A 333 12.42 -5.71 -9.95
CA PHE A 333 11.72 -6.93 -10.32
C PHE A 333 10.42 -7.05 -9.51
N CYS A 334 9.34 -7.44 -10.20
CA CYS A 334 8.09 -7.86 -9.57
C CYS A 334 8.04 -9.39 -9.55
N SER A 335 7.79 -9.99 -8.38
CA SER A 335 7.59 -11.43 -8.21
C SER A 335 6.24 -11.78 -7.59
N HIS A 336 5.43 -10.78 -7.25
CA HIS A 336 4.05 -10.99 -6.81
C HIS A 336 3.19 -11.42 -8.00
N PRO A 337 2.33 -12.46 -7.86
CA PRO A 337 1.44 -12.88 -8.95
C PRO A 337 0.51 -11.74 -9.38
N VAL A 338 -0.02 -11.86 -10.60
CA VAL A 338 -1.13 -11.02 -11.04
C VAL A 338 -2.36 -11.44 -10.25
N ASP A 339 -2.72 -10.65 -9.24
CA ASP A 339 -3.77 -10.94 -8.28
C ASP A 339 -4.93 -9.94 -8.48
N ILE A 340 -6.08 -10.46 -8.94
CA ILE A 340 -7.25 -9.65 -9.26
C ILE A 340 -8.40 -10.07 -8.37
N HIS A 341 -8.92 -9.12 -7.60
CA HIS A 341 -10.10 -9.28 -6.77
C HIS A 341 -11.35 -8.79 -7.50
N SER A 342 -12.39 -9.61 -7.51
CA SER A 342 -13.66 -9.23 -8.11
C SER A 342 -14.38 -8.15 -7.28
N ALA A 343 -14.88 -7.13 -7.97
CA ALA A 343 -15.73 -6.10 -7.38
C ALA A 343 -17.20 -6.55 -7.24
N GLN A 344 -17.62 -7.59 -7.95
CA GLN A 344 -19.02 -8.07 -8.01
C GLN A 344 -19.30 -9.14 -6.96
N ASP A 345 -18.33 -9.97 -6.66
CA ASP A 345 -18.47 -11.11 -5.75
C ASP A 345 -17.24 -11.25 -4.82
N ASN A 346 -17.17 -12.36 -4.10
CA ASN A 346 -16.08 -12.61 -3.16
C ASN A 346 -14.91 -13.40 -3.80
N THR A 347 -14.87 -13.52 -5.13
CA THR A 347 -13.85 -14.29 -5.85
C THR A 347 -12.56 -13.49 -6.05
N GLN A 348 -11.51 -14.21 -6.36
CA GLN A 348 -10.17 -13.71 -6.62
C GLN A 348 -9.47 -14.67 -7.57
N THR A 349 -8.70 -14.13 -8.49
CA THR A 349 -7.81 -14.89 -9.36
C THR A 349 -6.36 -14.50 -9.10
N ALA A 350 -5.46 -15.48 -9.04
CA ALA A 350 -4.03 -15.23 -8.92
C ALA A 350 -3.31 -16.01 -10.04
N GLN A 351 -2.61 -15.29 -10.91
CA GLN A 351 -1.83 -15.89 -11.97
C GLN A 351 -0.34 -15.73 -11.68
N TYR A 352 0.32 -16.86 -11.47
CA TYR A 352 1.75 -16.93 -11.21
C TYR A 352 2.54 -16.98 -12.52
N PHE A 353 3.77 -16.51 -12.48
CA PHE A 353 4.72 -16.54 -13.61
C PHE A 353 6.02 -17.21 -13.21
N ASP A 354 6.77 -17.69 -14.22
CA ASP A 354 7.95 -18.54 -14.01
C ASP A 354 9.20 -17.77 -13.61
N THR A 355 9.33 -16.53 -14.05
CA THR A 355 10.47 -15.65 -13.78
C THR A 355 9.99 -14.31 -13.28
N PRO A 356 10.70 -13.66 -12.34
CA PRO A 356 10.36 -12.30 -11.92
C PRO A 356 10.30 -11.35 -13.11
N CYS A 357 9.23 -10.54 -13.17
CA CYS A 357 9.08 -9.57 -14.25
C CYS A 357 9.98 -8.36 -14.00
N PRO A 358 10.86 -7.97 -14.92
CA PRO A 358 11.59 -6.72 -14.81
C PRO A 358 10.64 -5.53 -14.99
N VAL A 359 10.81 -4.52 -14.15
CA VAL A 359 10.05 -3.26 -14.21
C VAL A 359 10.89 -2.22 -14.94
N PRO A 360 10.51 -1.80 -16.15
CA PRO A 360 11.26 -0.79 -16.92
C PRO A 360 11.20 0.60 -16.26
N TYR A 361 12.30 1.34 -16.26
CA TYR A 361 12.33 2.71 -15.77
C TYR A 361 11.27 3.61 -16.43
N ARG A 362 11.09 3.44 -17.73
CA ARG A 362 10.16 4.24 -18.53
C ARG A 362 8.69 4.10 -18.16
N VAL A 363 8.29 3.09 -17.36
CA VAL A 363 6.90 3.00 -16.84
C VAL A 363 6.64 4.03 -15.74
N MET A 364 7.69 4.46 -15.06
CA MET A 364 7.59 5.42 -13.96
C MET A 364 7.68 6.88 -14.45
N VAL A 365 8.26 7.12 -15.61
CA VAL A 365 8.45 8.47 -16.15
C VAL A 365 7.16 8.97 -16.76
N ALA A 366 6.60 10.07 -16.22
CA ALA A 366 5.37 10.66 -16.74
C ALA A 366 5.57 11.19 -18.17
N ALA A 367 4.72 10.76 -19.11
CA ALA A 367 4.84 11.17 -20.52
C ALA A 367 4.62 12.68 -20.67
N GLY A 368 5.57 13.35 -21.35
CA GLY A 368 5.55 14.80 -21.57
C GLY A 368 6.16 15.64 -20.44
N PHE A 369 6.84 14.99 -19.47
CA PHE A 369 7.50 15.69 -18.37
C PHE A 369 8.96 15.27 -18.24
N ASP A 370 9.85 16.25 -18.00
CA ASP A 370 11.29 15.99 -17.90
C ASP A 370 11.76 15.61 -16.49
N ASN A 371 10.95 15.88 -15.46
CA ASN A 371 11.37 15.73 -14.06
C ASN A 371 10.28 15.18 -13.14
N LEU A 372 9.24 14.54 -13.70
CA LEU A 372 8.15 13.93 -12.91
C LEU A 372 8.16 12.42 -13.07
N ILE A 373 8.35 11.73 -11.94
CA ILE A 373 8.39 10.27 -11.84
C ILE A 373 7.25 9.84 -10.92
N ALA A 374 6.56 8.75 -11.23
CA ALA A 374 5.59 8.13 -10.34
C ALA A 374 6.14 6.81 -9.79
N ALA A 375 5.88 6.55 -8.50
CA ALA A 375 6.28 5.34 -7.80
C ALA A 375 5.21 4.93 -6.78
N GLY A 376 4.88 3.63 -6.73
CA GLY A 376 3.93 3.10 -5.76
C GLY A 376 2.66 2.54 -6.33
#